data_9c3a6b6f26746422521ba6fb069d23ff
#
_entry.id   9c3a6b6f26746422521ba6fb069d23ff
#
_cell.length_a   1.000
_cell.length_b   1.000
_cell.length_c   1.000
_cell.angle_alpha   90.00
_cell.angle_beta   90.00
_cell.angle_gamma   90.00
#
_symmetry.space_group_name_H-M   'P 1'
#
loop_
_entity.id
_entity.type
_entity.pdbx_description
1 polymer ?
#
loop_
_entity_poly.entity_id
_entity_poly.type
_entity_poly.pdbx_seq_one_letter_code
_entity_poly.pdbx_strand_id
1 'polypeptide(L)'
;MAAKQKITRRPKLKPDSDVASPMPRSQRPDSRYRRIGFVLPVFLLLFVVGFAGIYSKWWGSFTVDDVSPGVYSIEVVREFPHDPQAFTQGLLYAENDTLYESTGLAGRSSVRKVALQSGKVEALQKMDRSYFGEGLTLLGERLFQVTWLQKTGFIYDRNNLSKFEEFTHEMKDGWGLATDGKMLFGTDGTSTLYQINPHNFRVMGKQVVRYRTHEVHNLNELEYINGEVWANIWQSDCIARISYKDGKVIGWILLQKLREGLITAGYNGIDVLNGIAWDNKEKRLFVTGKLWPKLYEIRLHPVKRRFDDGVIKRLCLRMPFDFGKP
;
A
#
# COMPACT_ATOMS: atom_id res chain seq x y z
N MET A 1 -53.15 23.14 -20.76
CA MET A 1 -54.33 23.16 -19.87
C MET A 1 -53.84 23.32 -18.43
N ALA A 2 -54.28 24.41 -17.83
CA ALA A 2 -53.92 24.85 -16.47
C ALA A 2 -54.97 24.40 -15.44
N ALA A 3 -54.55 24.19 -14.21
CA ALA A 3 -55.38 24.39 -13.00
C ALA A 3 -54.41 24.27 -11.78
N LYS A 4 -54.00 25.34 -11.18
CA LYS A 4 -54.55 26.27 -10.15
C LYS A 4 -54.97 25.58 -8.81
N GLN A 5 -54.15 25.90 -7.80
CA GLN A 5 -54.42 26.55 -6.49
C GLN A 5 -55.39 25.87 -5.49
N LYS A 6 -54.92 25.76 -4.25
CA LYS A 6 -55.57 26.49 -3.12
C LYS A 6 -54.67 26.60 -1.87
N ILE A 7 -54.52 27.83 -1.44
CA ILE A 7 -53.99 28.33 -0.16
C ILE A 7 -55.16 28.32 0.86
N THR A 8 -54.94 27.95 2.10
CA THR A 8 -55.79 28.37 3.21
C THR A 8 -55.00 28.81 4.43
N ARG A 9 -55.46 29.92 4.96
CA ARG A 9 -54.89 30.80 5.97
C ARG A 9 -55.19 30.34 7.41
N ARG A 10 -54.37 30.91 8.29
CA ARG A 10 -54.46 31.00 9.78
C ARG A 10 -55.83 31.41 10.31
N PRO A 11 -56.07 31.26 11.64
CA PRO A 11 -56.27 32.47 12.42
C PRO A 11 -55.44 32.57 13.74
N LYS A 12 -55.22 33.86 14.05
CA LYS A 12 -54.74 34.43 15.31
C LYS A 12 -55.86 34.49 16.35
N LEU A 13 -55.52 34.40 17.64
CA LEU A 13 -56.30 35.04 18.70
C LEU A 13 -55.36 35.54 19.78
N LYS A 14 -55.70 36.69 20.30
CA LYS A 14 -55.05 37.59 21.23
C LYS A 14 -55.64 37.43 22.67
N PRO A 15 -55.23 38.26 23.63
CA PRO A 15 -54.92 37.89 24.99
C PRO A 15 -55.95 38.45 26.02
N ASP A 16 -55.89 38.05 27.27
CA ASP A 16 -56.48 38.78 28.43
C ASP A 16 -55.70 38.37 29.70
N SER A 17 -55.15 39.28 30.31
CA SER A 17 -55.37 40.30 31.35
C SER A 17 -55.49 39.77 32.78
N ASP A 18 -54.56 40.29 33.58
CA ASP A 18 -54.66 40.74 34.98
C ASP A 18 -55.21 39.81 36.06
N VAL A 19 -54.37 39.62 37.14
CA VAL A 19 -54.71 40.03 38.49
C VAL A 19 -53.45 40.03 39.38
N ALA A 20 -53.22 41.13 40.08
CA ALA A 20 -52.14 41.39 41.03
C ALA A 20 -52.54 40.97 42.46
N SER A 21 -51.56 40.64 43.28
CA SER A 21 -51.39 40.97 44.73
C SER A 21 -50.87 39.79 45.57
N PRO A 22 -50.33 40.00 46.75
CA PRO A 22 -49.23 40.89 47.13
C PRO A 22 -48.04 40.16 47.81
N MET A 23 -46.90 40.87 47.95
CA MET A 23 -45.68 40.42 48.68
C MET A 23 -45.90 40.18 50.19
N PRO A 24 -45.08 39.32 50.76
CA PRO A 24 -44.67 39.43 52.18
C PRO A 24 -43.17 39.79 52.33
N ARG A 25 -42.95 40.53 53.34
CA ARG A 25 -41.73 41.20 53.83
C ARG A 25 -40.47 40.39 53.92
N SER A 26 -39.38 41.07 53.53
CA SER A 26 -37.98 40.82 53.76
C SER A 26 -37.64 40.44 55.22
N GLN A 27 -36.95 39.29 55.37
CA GLN A 27 -36.07 39.08 56.54
C GLN A 27 -34.63 38.91 55.95
N ARG A 28 -33.75 39.80 56.51
CA ARG A 28 -32.31 39.77 56.20
C ARG A 28 -31.68 38.54 56.89
N PRO A 29 -30.88 37.72 56.17
CA PRO A 29 -30.07 36.71 56.84
C PRO A 29 -28.70 37.32 57.20
N ASP A 30 -28.25 36.92 58.37
CA ASP A 30 -27.04 37.27 59.06
C ASP A 30 -25.75 37.09 58.31
N SER A 31 -24.80 38.04 58.48
CA SER A 31 -23.58 38.22 57.70
C SER A 31 -22.42 37.24 58.01
N ARG A 32 -22.67 36.08 58.64
CA ARG A 32 -21.58 35.21 59.09
C ARG A 32 -21.22 34.04 58.14
N TYR A 33 -21.98 33.80 57.06
CA TYR A 33 -21.74 32.68 56.17
C TYR A 33 -21.10 33.09 54.82
N ARG A 34 -20.69 34.30 54.65
CA ARG A 34 -20.21 34.86 53.35
C ARG A 34 -18.74 34.56 53.02
N ARG A 35 -17.95 33.99 53.93
CA ARG A 35 -16.50 33.75 53.70
C ARG A 35 -16.12 32.29 53.34
N ILE A 36 -17.01 31.34 53.50
CA ILE A 36 -16.70 29.92 53.18
C ILE A 36 -17.10 29.55 51.72
N GLY A 37 -18.04 30.29 51.13
CA GLY A 37 -18.53 29.99 49.76
C GLY A 37 -17.57 30.27 48.59
N PHE A 38 -16.54 31.09 48.81
CA PHE A 38 -15.58 31.46 47.73
C PHE A 38 -14.30 30.60 47.69
N VAL A 39 -13.97 29.91 48.76
CA VAL A 39 -12.74 29.13 48.87
C VAL A 39 -12.92 27.74 48.22
N LEU A 40 -14.09 27.13 48.36
CA LEU A 40 -14.36 25.80 47.77
C LEU A 40 -14.32 25.78 46.21
N PRO A 41 -14.95 26.73 45.49
CA PRO A 41 -14.87 26.71 44.02
C PRO A 41 -13.48 27.03 43.48
N VAL A 42 -12.66 27.83 44.17
CA VAL A 42 -11.27 28.13 43.75
C VAL A 42 -10.39 26.90 43.93
N PHE A 43 -10.52 26.14 45.00
CA PHE A 43 -9.79 24.86 45.17
C PHE A 43 -10.22 23.80 44.17
N LEU A 44 -11.53 23.72 43.86
CA LEU A 44 -12.02 22.79 42.83
C LEU A 44 -11.50 23.15 41.45
N LEU A 45 -11.45 24.46 41.11
CA LEU A 45 -10.90 24.94 39.83
C LEU A 45 -9.39 24.68 39.69
N LEU A 46 -8.63 24.91 40.76
CA LEU A 46 -7.18 24.59 40.80
C LEU A 46 -6.93 23.09 40.72
N PHE A 47 -7.80 22.26 41.34
CA PHE A 47 -7.70 20.78 41.24
C PHE A 47 -8.01 20.30 39.82
N VAL A 48 -9.04 20.84 39.14
CA VAL A 48 -9.41 20.52 37.77
C VAL A 48 -8.33 20.98 36.80
N VAL A 49 -7.77 22.20 36.96
CA VAL A 49 -6.68 22.71 36.12
C VAL A 49 -5.38 21.93 36.36
N GLY A 50 -5.08 21.58 37.63
CA GLY A 50 -3.94 20.73 37.98
C GLY A 50 -4.09 19.32 37.41
N PHE A 51 -5.27 18.71 37.51
CA PHE A 51 -5.56 17.39 36.95
C PHE A 51 -5.54 17.41 35.38
N ALA A 52 -6.10 18.45 34.76
CA ALA A 52 -6.05 18.63 33.33
C ALA A 52 -4.61 18.85 32.83
N GLY A 53 -3.78 19.58 33.60
CA GLY A 53 -2.36 19.79 33.29
C GLY A 53 -1.52 18.51 33.44
N ILE A 54 -1.81 17.67 34.44
CA ILE A 54 -1.17 16.36 34.62
C ILE A 54 -1.67 15.37 33.57
N TYR A 55 -2.97 15.36 33.26
CA TYR A 55 -3.58 14.53 32.23
C TYR A 55 -3.10 14.87 30.84
N SER A 56 -2.94 16.18 30.53
CA SER A 56 -2.39 16.60 29.23
C SER A 56 -0.89 16.28 29.09
N LYS A 57 -0.10 16.35 30.16
CA LYS A 57 1.28 15.85 30.17
C LYS A 57 1.38 14.33 30.05
N TRP A 58 0.45 13.58 30.62
CA TRP A 58 0.41 12.13 30.51
C TRP A 58 -0.12 11.67 29.14
N TRP A 59 -1.09 12.36 28.55
CA TRP A 59 -1.60 12.05 27.22
C TRP A 59 -0.73 12.62 26.09
N GLY A 60 -0.01 13.72 26.31
CA GLY A 60 0.97 14.25 25.36
C GLY A 60 2.25 13.40 25.24
N SER A 61 2.42 12.37 26.12
CA SER A 61 3.56 11.47 26.09
C SER A 61 3.25 10.09 25.50
N PHE A 62 2.03 9.84 25.05
CA PHE A 62 1.74 8.78 24.09
C PHE A 62 1.93 9.35 22.68
N THR A 63 3.16 9.65 22.31
CA THR A 63 3.57 9.51 20.93
C THR A 63 3.18 8.07 20.58
N VAL A 64 2.34 7.93 19.53
CA VAL A 64 2.15 6.64 18.87
C VAL A 64 3.58 6.11 18.67
N ASP A 65 3.96 5.15 19.50
CA ASP A 65 5.28 4.55 19.46
C ASP A 65 5.56 4.25 18.00
N ASP A 66 6.65 4.79 17.52
CA ASP A 66 7.23 4.45 16.23
C ASP A 66 7.56 2.95 16.33
N VAL A 67 6.53 2.12 16.11
CA VAL A 67 6.66 0.67 16.14
C VAL A 67 7.71 0.36 15.09
N SER A 68 8.89 0.00 15.58
CA SER A 68 10.03 -0.29 14.72
C SER A 68 9.59 -1.30 13.66
N PRO A 69 9.76 -1.01 12.36
CA PRO A 69 9.34 -1.90 11.30
C PRO A 69 9.85 -3.32 11.54
N GLY A 70 8.95 -4.30 11.43
CA GLY A 70 9.30 -5.71 11.60
C GLY A 70 10.33 -6.15 10.56
N VAL A 71 11.29 -6.97 10.96
CA VAL A 71 12.22 -7.61 10.02
C VAL A 71 11.93 -9.10 9.97
N TYR A 72 11.85 -9.64 8.77
CA TYR A 72 11.51 -11.04 8.52
C TYR A 72 12.66 -11.74 7.79
N SER A 73 13.06 -12.89 8.29
CA SER A 73 13.79 -13.91 7.55
C SER A 73 12.83 -14.85 6.85
N ILE A 74 13.35 -15.67 5.97
CA ILE A 74 12.55 -16.62 5.22
C ILE A 74 12.98 -18.07 5.46
N GLU A 75 12.02 -18.96 5.28
CA GLU A 75 12.20 -20.40 5.06
C GLU A 75 11.71 -20.72 3.65
N VAL A 76 12.48 -21.48 2.88
CA VAL A 76 12.05 -22.03 1.60
C VAL A 76 11.17 -23.26 1.87
N VAL A 77 9.90 -23.17 1.53
CA VAL A 77 8.95 -24.29 1.69
C VAL A 77 9.04 -25.25 0.50
N ARG A 78 9.15 -24.67 -0.71
CA ARG A 78 9.24 -25.44 -1.96
C ARG A 78 9.93 -24.61 -3.05
N GLU A 79 10.59 -25.31 -3.97
CA GLU A 79 11.15 -24.75 -5.19
C GLU A 79 10.37 -25.25 -6.41
N PHE A 80 10.16 -24.37 -7.38
CA PHE A 80 9.51 -24.68 -8.65
C PHE A 80 10.42 -24.30 -9.81
N PRO A 81 10.31 -25.00 -10.96
CA PRO A 81 10.99 -24.57 -12.17
C PRO A 81 10.51 -23.18 -12.62
N HIS A 82 11.44 -22.35 -13.06
CA HIS A 82 11.14 -21.06 -13.65
C HIS A 82 12.01 -20.87 -14.90
N ASP A 83 11.51 -20.15 -15.89
CA ASP A 83 12.21 -19.92 -17.15
C ASP A 83 13.44 -19.03 -16.94
N PRO A 84 14.67 -19.55 -17.12
CA PRO A 84 15.90 -18.77 -16.93
C PRO A 84 16.09 -17.64 -17.95
N GLN A 85 15.24 -17.56 -18.97
CA GLN A 85 15.21 -16.44 -19.91
C GLN A 85 14.14 -15.39 -19.58
N ALA A 86 13.36 -15.61 -18.55
CA ALA A 86 12.37 -14.67 -18.08
C ALA A 86 13.01 -13.47 -17.39
N PHE A 87 12.95 -12.32 -18.01
CA PHE A 87 13.28 -11.06 -17.34
C PHE A 87 12.04 -10.56 -16.62
N THR A 88 11.74 -11.18 -15.46
CA THR A 88 10.49 -10.98 -14.69
C THR A 88 10.34 -9.55 -14.24
N GLN A 89 9.21 -8.93 -14.59
CA GLN A 89 8.86 -7.55 -14.25
C GLN A 89 7.52 -7.44 -13.52
N GLY A 90 6.67 -8.44 -13.63
CA GLY A 90 5.44 -8.57 -12.89
C GLY A 90 5.10 -10.04 -12.72
N LEU A 91 4.63 -10.42 -11.54
CA LEU A 91 4.26 -11.79 -11.22
C LEU A 91 2.99 -11.77 -10.37
N LEU A 92 2.04 -12.65 -10.65
CA LEU A 92 0.87 -12.83 -9.81
C LEU A 92 0.42 -14.29 -9.81
N TYR A 93 -0.18 -14.71 -8.69
CA TYR A 93 -0.81 -16.02 -8.58
C TYR A 93 -2.30 -15.90 -8.90
N ALA A 94 -2.75 -16.82 -9.75
CA ALA A 94 -4.17 -17.03 -10.01
C ALA A 94 -4.61 -18.39 -9.47
N GLU A 95 -5.88 -18.71 -9.60
CA GLU A 95 -6.42 -19.98 -9.14
C GLU A 95 -5.78 -21.19 -9.82
N ASN A 96 -5.85 -22.37 -9.18
CA ASN A 96 -5.45 -23.66 -9.74
C ASN A 96 -3.97 -23.75 -10.17
N ASP A 97 -3.06 -23.28 -9.28
CA ASP A 97 -1.61 -23.31 -9.52
C ASP A 97 -1.20 -22.67 -10.85
N THR A 98 -1.89 -21.58 -11.21
CA THR A 98 -1.58 -20.78 -12.38
C THR A 98 -0.90 -19.48 -11.94
N LEU A 99 0.17 -19.13 -12.63
CA LEU A 99 0.80 -17.82 -12.55
C LEU A 99 0.55 -17.03 -13.83
N TYR A 100 0.43 -15.70 -13.71
CA TYR A 100 0.64 -14.80 -14.84
C TYR A 100 1.92 -14.01 -14.59
N GLU A 101 2.69 -13.82 -15.65
CA GLU A 101 3.98 -13.17 -15.59
C GLU A 101 4.13 -12.18 -16.73
N SER A 102 4.60 -10.98 -16.40
CA SER A 102 5.08 -9.98 -17.33
C SER A 102 6.59 -10.04 -17.41
N THR A 103 7.13 -10.07 -18.62
CA THR A 103 8.58 -10.05 -18.84
C THR A 103 8.99 -8.82 -19.60
N GLY A 104 10.17 -8.27 -19.26
CA GLY A 104 10.81 -7.16 -19.93
C GLY A 104 11.77 -7.60 -21.02
N LEU A 105 12.64 -6.70 -21.44
CA LEU A 105 13.62 -6.67 -22.52
C LEU A 105 13.03 -6.31 -23.89
N ALA A 106 13.63 -5.29 -24.51
CA ALA A 106 13.20 -4.79 -25.82
C ALA A 106 13.16 -5.90 -26.87
N GLY A 107 12.03 -6.05 -27.54
CA GLY A 107 11.76 -7.09 -28.53
C GLY A 107 11.55 -8.50 -27.98
N ARG A 108 11.57 -8.67 -26.63
CA ARG A 108 11.35 -9.96 -25.96
C ARG A 108 10.25 -9.88 -24.89
N SER A 109 9.73 -8.70 -24.62
CA SER A 109 8.67 -8.46 -23.64
C SER A 109 7.40 -9.24 -23.96
N SER A 110 6.74 -9.75 -22.92
CA SER A 110 5.53 -10.55 -23.08
C SER A 110 4.68 -10.55 -21.80
N VAL A 111 3.39 -10.88 -21.95
CA VAL A 111 2.54 -11.40 -20.86
C VAL A 111 2.32 -12.88 -21.13
N ARG A 112 2.40 -13.70 -20.07
CA ARG A 112 2.29 -15.14 -20.20
C ARG A 112 1.57 -15.80 -19.03
N LYS A 113 0.88 -16.89 -19.34
CA LYS A 113 0.27 -17.80 -18.38
C LYS A 113 1.21 -18.98 -18.17
N VAL A 114 1.52 -19.27 -16.91
CA VAL A 114 2.52 -20.28 -16.54
C VAL A 114 1.92 -21.27 -15.54
N ALA A 115 2.11 -22.55 -15.78
CA ALA A 115 1.76 -23.61 -14.83
C ALA A 115 2.81 -23.65 -13.70
N LEU A 116 2.40 -23.40 -12.45
CA LEU A 116 3.29 -23.30 -11.28
C LEU A 116 4.17 -24.55 -11.12
N GLN A 117 3.56 -25.75 -11.19
CA GLN A 117 4.25 -27.00 -10.87
C GLN A 117 5.38 -27.35 -11.86
N SER A 118 5.25 -26.96 -13.11
CA SER A 118 6.19 -27.33 -14.18
C SER A 118 7.00 -26.17 -14.73
N GLY A 119 6.64 -24.93 -14.42
CA GLY A 119 7.20 -23.73 -15.05
C GLY A 119 6.84 -23.59 -16.54
N LYS A 120 5.93 -24.46 -17.06
CA LYS A 120 5.56 -24.46 -18.46
C LYS A 120 4.72 -23.25 -18.82
N VAL A 121 5.13 -22.51 -19.85
CA VAL A 121 4.33 -21.44 -20.45
C VAL A 121 3.19 -22.06 -21.25
N GLU A 122 1.95 -21.88 -20.83
CA GLU A 122 0.73 -22.40 -21.44
C GLU A 122 0.15 -21.46 -22.48
N ALA A 123 0.28 -20.16 -22.28
CA ALA A 123 -0.14 -19.13 -23.20
C ALA A 123 0.84 -17.94 -23.12
N LEU A 124 1.05 -17.26 -24.24
CA LEU A 124 1.97 -16.14 -24.33
C LEU A 124 1.47 -15.12 -25.36
N GLN A 125 1.43 -13.86 -24.98
CA GLN A 125 1.27 -12.71 -25.86
C GLN A 125 2.56 -11.91 -25.88
N LYS A 126 3.24 -11.84 -27.03
CA LYS A 126 4.39 -10.97 -27.23
C LYS A 126 3.94 -9.51 -27.38
N MET A 127 4.72 -8.61 -26.82
CA MET A 127 4.55 -7.17 -27.04
C MET A 127 5.27 -6.73 -28.32
N ASP A 128 4.85 -5.58 -28.86
CA ASP A 128 5.61 -4.92 -29.91
C ASP A 128 7.03 -4.57 -29.44
N ARG A 129 7.99 -4.54 -30.35
CA ARG A 129 9.41 -4.29 -30.04
C ARG A 129 9.69 -2.92 -29.43
N SER A 130 8.79 -1.96 -29.61
CA SER A 130 8.87 -0.61 -29.05
C SER A 130 8.57 -0.57 -27.56
N TYR A 131 7.99 -1.63 -26.98
CA TYR A 131 7.62 -1.68 -25.59
C TYR A 131 8.55 -2.56 -24.76
N PHE A 132 8.79 -2.11 -23.54
CA PHE A 132 9.41 -2.90 -22.50
C PHE A 132 8.35 -3.17 -21.43
N GLY A 133 7.88 -4.42 -21.30
CA GLY A 133 6.86 -4.82 -20.36
C GLY A 133 7.36 -4.73 -18.92
N GLU A 134 6.51 -4.25 -18.03
CA GLU A 134 6.76 -4.02 -16.61
C GLU A 134 5.67 -4.65 -15.74
N GLY A 135 5.30 -4.02 -14.64
CA GLY A 135 4.37 -4.52 -13.64
C GLY A 135 3.05 -5.04 -14.20
N LEU A 136 2.54 -6.10 -13.58
CA LEU A 136 1.33 -6.82 -14.00
C LEU A 136 0.43 -7.07 -12.80
N THR A 137 -0.89 -6.86 -12.95
CA THR A 137 -1.87 -7.25 -11.94
C THR A 137 -3.18 -7.73 -12.55
N LEU A 138 -3.96 -8.48 -11.77
CA LEU A 138 -5.26 -9.03 -12.18
C LEU A 138 -6.39 -8.36 -11.42
N LEU A 139 -7.30 -7.72 -12.14
CA LEU A 139 -8.54 -7.17 -11.57
C LEU A 139 -9.75 -7.74 -12.31
N GLY A 140 -10.54 -8.57 -11.64
CA GLY A 140 -11.60 -9.36 -12.25
C GLY A 140 -11.04 -10.34 -13.30
N GLU A 141 -11.53 -10.26 -14.53
CA GLU A 141 -11.07 -11.09 -15.65
C GLU A 141 -10.05 -10.38 -16.55
N ARG A 142 -9.46 -9.27 -16.09
CA ARG A 142 -8.59 -8.43 -16.89
C ARG A 142 -7.21 -8.29 -16.25
N LEU A 143 -6.16 -8.57 -17.02
CA LEU A 143 -4.77 -8.35 -16.65
C LEU A 143 -4.36 -6.95 -17.10
N PHE A 144 -3.77 -6.17 -16.21
CA PHE A 144 -3.27 -4.83 -16.47
C PHE A 144 -1.75 -4.87 -16.42
N GLN A 145 -1.09 -4.41 -17.48
CA GLN A 145 0.35 -4.30 -17.60
C GLN A 145 0.76 -2.87 -17.88
N VAL A 146 1.79 -2.37 -17.22
CA VAL A 146 2.43 -1.09 -17.52
C VAL A 146 3.72 -1.30 -18.30
N THR A 147 4.32 -0.22 -18.84
CA THR A 147 5.54 -0.27 -19.65
C THR A 147 6.56 0.75 -19.18
N TRP A 148 7.85 0.43 -19.35
CA TRP A 148 8.97 1.27 -19.01
C TRP A 148 9.15 2.42 -19.99
N LEU A 149 9.48 3.62 -19.46
CA LEU A 149 9.73 4.88 -20.18
C LEU A 149 8.55 5.36 -21.04
N GLN A 150 7.36 4.82 -20.81
CA GLN A 150 6.16 5.21 -21.53
C GLN A 150 4.98 5.29 -20.57
N LYS A 151 3.95 6.05 -20.94
CA LYS A 151 2.69 6.12 -20.21
C LYS A 151 1.63 5.16 -20.76
N THR A 152 2.03 4.31 -21.69
CA THR A 152 1.16 3.28 -22.28
C THR A 152 1.15 2.05 -21.38
N GLY A 153 -0.02 1.49 -21.17
CA GLY A 153 -0.22 0.18 -20.58
C GLY A 153 -1.15 -0.65 -21.46
N PHE A 154 -1.27 -1.92 -21.11
CA PHE A 154 -2.09 -2.90 -21.84
C PHE A 154 -3.04 -3.60 -20.90
N ILE A 155 -4.23 -3.91 -21.39
CA ILE A 155 -5.25 -4.67 -20.68
C ILE A 155 -5.54 -5.91 -21.50
N TYR A 156 -5.31 -7.10 -20.94
CA TYR A 156 -5.54 -8.38 -21.59
C TYR A 156 -6.75 -9.10 -20.99
N ASP A 157 -7.46 -9.85 -21.81
CA ASP A 157 -8.40 -10.87 -21.35
C ASP A 157 -7.60 -12.04 -20.75
N ARG A 158 -7.83 -12.39 -19.48
CA ARG A 158 -7.09 -13.46 -18.78
C ARG A 158 -7.24 -14.83 -19.45
N ASN A 159 -8.37 -15.07 -20.12
CA ASN A 159 -8.68 -16.33 -20.78
C ASN A 159 -8.16 -16.38 -22.22
N ASN A 160 -7.86 -15.21 -22.83
CA ASN A 160 -7.31 -15.11 -24.16
C ASN A 160 -6.39 -13.90 -24.28
N LEU A 161 -5.12 -14.08 -23.97
CA LEU A 161 -4.10 -13.00 -23.96
C LEU A 161 -3.93 -12.30 -25.33
N SER A 162 -4.41 -12.88 -26.44
CA SER A 162 -4.38 -12.21 -27.76
C SER A 162 -5.46 -11.11 -27.89
N LYS A 163 -6.43 -11.08 -26.98
CA LYS A 163 -7.41 -10.00 -26.88
C LYS A 163 -6.91 -8.98 -25.89
N PHE A 164 -6.45 -7.85 -26.38
CA PHE A 164 -5.94 -6.77 -25.54
C PHE A 164 -6.29 -5.41 -26.11
N GLU A 165 -6.26 -4.40 -25.25
CA GLU A 165 -6.42 -2.98 -25.56
C GLU A 165 -5.34 -2.14 -24.87
N GLU A 166 -5.04 -0.97 -25.41
CA GLU A 166 -4.10 -0.02 -24.82
C GLU A 166 -4.84 0.96 -23.88
N PHE A 167 -4.13 1.40 -22.83
CA PHE A 167 -4.55 2.50 -22.00
C PHE A 167 -3.40 3.45 -21.71
N THR A 168 -3.71 4.65 -21.24
CA THR A 168 -2.70 5.64 -20.81
C THR A 168 -2.89 5.94 -19.35
N HIS A 169 -1.78 5.95 -18.58
CA HIS A 169 -1.76 6.26 -17.16
C HIS A 169 -1.03 7.58 -16.85
N GLU A 170 -1.31 8.14 -15.66
CA GLU A 170 -0.74 9.43 -15.22
C GLU A 170 0.53 9.28 -14.34
N MET A 171 1.04 8.08 -14.12
CA MET A 171 2.34 7.90 -13.45
C MET A 171 3.46 8.52 -14.29
N LYS A 172 4.59 8.86 -13.66
CA LYS A 172 5.77 9.37 -14.35
C LYS A 172 6.35 8.32 -15.29
N ASP A 173 6.36 7.07 -14.85
CA ASP A 173 6.82 5.88 -15.57
C ASP A 173 6.02 4.66 -15.08
N GLY A 174 6.08 3.53 -15.76
CA GLY A 174 5.44 2.29 -15.35
C GLY A 174 6.47 1.26 -14.89
N TRP A 175 6.48 0.91 -13.58
CA TRP A 175 7.36 -0.11 -13.03
C TRP A 175 6.58 -1.26 -12.39
N GLY A 176 6.03 -1.09 -11.20
CA GLY A 176 5.23 -2.10 -10.52
C GLY A 176 3.74 -1.81 -10.64
N LEU A 177 2.92 -2.85 -10.52
CA LEU A 177 1.46 -2.73 -10.50
C LEU A 177 0.85 -3.80 -9.60
N ALA A 178 -0.06 -3.41 -8.71
CA ALA A 178 -0.84 -4.30 -7.85
C ALA A 178 -2.28 -3.81 -7.71
N THR A 179 -3.17 -4.61 -7.10
CA THR A 179 -4.56 -4.21 -6.84
C THR A 179 -5.10 -4.79 -5.55
N ASP A 180 -5.96 -4.03 -4.87
CA ASP A 180 -6.79 -4.51 -3.74
C ASP A 180 -8.16 -5.04 -4.19
N GLY A 181 -8.37 -5.17 -5.50
CA GLY A 181 -9.65 -5.54 -6.11
C GLY A 181 -10.58 -4.36 -6.40
N LYS A 182 -10.18 -3.13 -6.04
CA LYS A 182 -10.97 -1.90 -6.26
C LYS A 182 -10.13 -0.79 -6.89
N MET A 183 -8.88 -0.68 -6.51
CA MET A 183 -7.93 0.33 -6.93
C MET A 183 -6.67 -0.33 -7.46
N LEU A 184 -5.98 0.32 -8.38
CA LEU A 184 -4.64 -0.07 -8.77
C LEU A 184 -3.62 0.71 -7.95
N PHE A 185 -2.56 0.03 -7.54
CA PHE A 185 -1.35 0.62 -6.97
C PHE A 185 -0.23 0.53 -7.99
N GLY A 186 0.54 1.60 -8.15
CA GLY A 186 1.63 1.62 -9.13
C GLY A 186 2.88 2.28 -8.59
N THR A 187 4.03 1.93 -9.18
CA THR A 187 5.34 2.53 -8.94
C THR A 187 5.97 3.01 -10.23
N ASP A 188 6.95 3.91 -10.12
CA ASP A 188 7.65 4.54 -11.24
C ASP A 188 9.18 4.55 -11.06
N GLY A 189 9.71 3.65 -10.22
CA GLY A 189 11.13 3.59 -9.89
C GLY A 189 11.60 4.67 -8.92
N THR A 190 10.77 5.64 -8.55
CA THR A 190 11.05 6.62 -7.51
C THR A 190 10.65 6.08 -6.12
N SER A 191 10.50 6.96 -5.14
CA SER A 191 9.90 6.66 -3.83
C SER A 191 8.38 6.80 -3.81
N THR A 192 7.73 6.98 -4.95
CA THR A 192 6.30 7.25 -5.04
C THR A 192 5.49 5.98 -5.23
N LEU A 193 4.52 5.76 -4.36
CA LEU A 193 3.44 4.79 -4.51
C LEU A 193 2.18 5.54 -4.97
N TYR A 194 1.66 5.18 -6.13
CA TYR A 194 0.46 5.75 -6.73
C TYR A 194 -0.78 4.93 -6.38
N GLN A 195 -1.91 5.61 -6.22
CA GLN A 195 -3.24 5.03 -6.17
C GLN A 195 -4.00 5.47 -7.42
N ILE A 196 -4.47 4.53 -8.23
CA ILE A 196 -4.96 4.77 -9.58
C ILE A 196 -6.36 4.19 -9.73
N ASN A 197 -7.27 4.97 -10.31
CA ASN A 197 -8.62 4.49 -10.64
C ASN A 197 -8.55 3.49 -11.82
N PRO A 198 -9.03 2.24 -11.68
CA PRO A 198 -8.92 1.23 -12.73
C PRO A 198 -9.84 1.47 -13.95
N HIS A 199 -10.77 2.41 -13.88
CA HIS A 199 -11.72 2.67 -14.98
C HIS A 199 -11.25 3.80 -15.91
N ASN A 200 -10.50 4.78 -15.39
CA ASN A 200 -10.06 5.95 -16.17
C ASN A 200 -8.56 6.23 -16.04
N PHE A 201 -7.82 5.39 -15.30
CA PHE A 201 -6.36 5.41 -15.09
C PHE A 201 -5.80 6.72 -14.52
N ARG A 202 -6.67 7.55 -13.92
CA ARG A 202 -6.27 8.77 -13.23
C ARG A 202 -5.69 8.46 -11.86
N VAL A 203 -4.67 9.23 -11.49
CA VAL A 203 -4.08 9.17 -10.16
C VAL A 203 -5.01 9.82 -9.15
N MET A 204 -5.49 9.01 -8.19
CA MET A 204 -6.38 9.44 -7.11
C MET A 204 -5.61 9.87 -5.85
N GLY A 205 -4.39 9.36 -5.68
CA GLY A 205 -3.53 9.66 -4.55
C GLY A 205 -2.09 9.24 -4.81
N LYS A 206 -1.18 9.83 -4.02
CA LYS A 206 0.26 9.52 -4.04
C LYS A 206 0.79 9.51 -2.62
N GLN A 207 1.64 8.55 -2.31
CA GLN A 207 2.39 8.51 -1.05
C GLN A 207 3.88 8.42 -1.35
N VAL A 208 4.68 9.20 -0.62
CA VAL A 208 6.13 9.02 -0.63
C VAL A 208 6.46 7.91 0.38
N VAL A 209 7.03 6.83 -0.11
CA VAL A 209 7.38 5.69 0.71
C VAL A 209 8.62 6.01 1.55
N ARG A 210 8.51 5.79 2.87
CA ARG A 210 9.56 6.14 3.84
C ARG A 210 9.81 5.01 4.83
N TYR A 211 11.09 4.76 5.05
CA TYR A 211 11.58 4.00 6.19
C TYR A 211 12.15 5.00 7.21
N ARG A 212 11.40 5.24 8.29
CA ARG A 212 11.67 6.34 9.23
C ARG A 212 11.74 7.68 8.49
N THR A 213 12.89 8.37 8.54
CA THR A 213 13.13 9.65 7.87
C THR A 213 13.64 9.54 6.43
N HIS A 214 13.96 8.31 5.96
CA HIS A 214 14.59 8.10 4.66
C HIS A 214 13.54 7.69 3.62
N GLU A 215 13.59 8.30 2.46
CA GLU A 215 12.80 7.86 1.31
C GLU A 215 13.32 6.50 0.80
N VAL A 216 12.40 5.64 0.40
CA VAL A 216 12.70 4.34 -0.18
C VAL A 216 12.53 4.45 -1.68
N HIS A 217 13.64 4.65 -2.38
CA HIS A 217 13.69 4.74 -3.85
C HIS A 217 13.74 3.38 -4.50
N ASN A 218 13.60 3.37 -5.83
CA ASN A 218 13.69 2.18 -6.66
C ASN A 218 12.60 1.14 -6.33
N LEU A 219 11.41 1.62 -5.95
CA LEU A 219 10.23 0.78 -5.82
C LEU A 219 9.93 0.16 -7.18
N ASN A 220 9.88 -1.18 -7.21
CA ASN A 220 9.73 -1.93 -8.45
C ASN A 220 8.43 -2.76 -8.42
N GLU A 221 8.52 -4.04 -8.68
CA GLU A 221 7.39 -4.96 -8.73
C GLU A 221 6.60 -4.96 -7.43
N LEU A 222 5.27 -5.07 -7.55
CA LEU A 222 4.32 -4.92 -6.45
C LEU A 222 3.38 -6.11 -6.32
N GLU A 223 3.02 -6.42 -5.06
CA GLU A 223 1.90 -7.30 -4.74
C GLU A 223 1.07 -6.71 -3.58
N TYR A 224 -0.25 -6.90 -3.62
CA TYR A 224 -1.14 -6.48 -2.53
C TYR A 224 -1.49 -7.67 -1.63
N ILE A 225 -1.06 -7.62 -0.36
CA ILE A 225 -1.20 -8.72 0.59
C ILE A 225 -1.82 -8.22 1.89
N ASN A 226 -3.00 -8.70 2.24
CA ASN A 226 -3.65 -8.49 3.54
C ASN A 226 -3.71 -7.02 3.99
N GLY A 227 -4.01 -6.07 3.11
CA GLY A 227 -4.13 -4.66 3.45
C GLY A 227 -2.83 -3.85 3.34
N GLU A 228 -1.77 -4.46 2.82
CA GLU A 228 -0.46 -3.85 2.61
C GLU A 228 -0.06 -3.94 1.14
N VAL A 229 0.77 -3.01 0.68
CA VAL A 229 1.47 -3.12 -0.59
C VAL A 229 2.90 -3.58 -0.31
N TRP A 230 3.29 -4.67 -0.95
CA TRP A 230 4.64 -5.20 -0.86
C TRP A 230 5.39 -4.85 -2.14
N ALA A 231 6.63 -4.39 -2.01
CA ALA A 231 7.43 -3.90 -3.14
C ALA A 231 8.82 -4.51 -3.15
N ASN A 232 9.24 -5.03 -4.29
CA ASN A 232 10.65 -5.26 -4.55
C ASN A 232 11.39 -3.91 -4.59
N ILE A 233 12.58 -3.85 -3.99
CA ILE A 233 13.46 -2.69 -4.11
C ILE A 233 14.56 -3.04 -5.12
N TRP A 234 14.48 -2.44 -6.30
CA TRP A 234 15.42 -2.72 -7.38
C TRP A 234 16.88 -2.53 -6.94
N GLN A 235 17.75 -3.41 -7.40
CA GLN A 235 19.15 -3.55 -6.98
C GLN A 235 19.34 -3.96 -5.52
N SER A 236 18.31 -4.51 -4.87
CA SER A 236 18.45 -5.12 -3.55
C SER A 236 17.77 -6.49 -3.52
N ASP A 237 18.09 -7.29 -2.49
CA ASP A 237 17.42 -8.55 -2.22
C ASP A 237 16.42 -8.36 -1.07
N CYS A 238 15.69 -7.24 -1.08
CA CYS A 238 14.71 -6.88 -0.05
C CYS A 238 13.32 -6.66 -0.66
N ILE A 239 12.30 -7.02 0.12
CA ILE A 239 10.92 -6.61 -0.11
C ILE A 239 10.51 -5.68 1.03
N ALA A 240 9.98 -4.50 0.70
CA ALA A 240 9.38 -3.59 1.64
C ALA A 240 7.88 -3.91 1.80
N ARG A 241 7.40 -4.02 3.04
CA ARG A 241 5.98 -4.04 3.37
C ARG A 241 5.54 -2.61 3.67
N ILE A 242 4.57 -2.10 2.94
CA ILE A 242 4.25 -0.67 2.92
C ILE A 242 2.78 -0.47 3.29
N SER A 243 2.54 0.43 4.23
CA SER A 243 1.21 0.99 4.46
C SER A 243 0.87 1.96 3.32
N TYR A 244 -0.06 1.59 2.44
CA TYR A 244 -0.45 2.44 1.31
C TYR A 244 -1.21 3.72 1.74
N LYS A 245 -1.66 3.77 3.01
CA LYS A 245 -2.41 4.91 3.55
C LYS A 245 -1.51 6.12 3.83
N ASP A 246 -0.29 5.87 4.30
CA ASP A 246 0.65 6.92 4.73
C ASP A 246 2.07 6.76 4.18
N GLY A 247 2.32 5.75 3.36
CA GLY A 247 3.62 5.49 2.73
C GLY A 247 4.68 4.93 3.68
N LYS A 248 4.34 4.59 4.93
CA LYS A 248 5.33 4.04 5.88
C LYS A 248 5.70 2.62 5.55
N VAL A 249 6.99 2.31 5.58
CA VAL A 249 7.47 0.94 5.61
C VAL A 249 7.22 0.36 7.00
N ILE A 250 6.39 -0.67 7.07
CA ILE A 250 6.00 -1.37 8.29
C ILE A 250 6.74 -2.69 8.50
N GLY A 251 7.48 -3.14 7.48
CA GLY A 251 8.31 -4.33 7.58
C GLY A 251 9.27 -4.51 6.41
N TRP A 252 10.31 -5.30 6.64
CA TRP A 252 11.31 -5.70 5.67
C TRP A 252 11.43 -7.21 5.60
N ILE A 253 11.46 -7.77 4.39
CA ILE A 253 11.75 -9.17 4.15
C ILE A 253 13.11 -9.26 3.49
N LEU A 254 14.03 -10.04 4.08
CA LEU A 254 15.42 -10.18 3.65
C LEU A 254 15.58 -11.49 2.91
N LEU A 255 15.93 -11.43 1.61
CA LEU A 255 15.96 -12.58 0.70
C LEU A 255 17.35 -12.85 0.10
N GLN A 256 18.40 -12.22 0.64
CA GLN A 256 19.80 -12.38 0.14
C GLN A 256 20.20 -13.83 -0.04
N LYS A 257 19.78 -14.72 0.89
CA LYS A 257 20.10 -16.14 0.86
C LYS A 257 19.59 -16.87 -0.38
N LEU A 258 18.49 -16.42 -0.99
CA LEU A 258 17.98 -17.04 -2.23
C LEU A 258 18.93 -16.78 -3.39
N ARG A 259 19.30 -15.52 -3.59
CA ARG A 259 20.23 -15.14 -4.66
C ARG A 259 21.61 -15.73 -4.45
N GLU A 260 22.16 -15.66 -3.22
CA GLU A 260 23.43 -16.30 -2.85
C GLU A 260 23.39 -17.81 -3.11
N GLY A 261 22.28 -18.48 -2.76
CA GLY A 261 22.12 -19.91 -3.01
C GLY A 261 22.14 -20.27 -4.50
N LEU A 262 21.52 -19.46 -5.35
CA LEU A 262 21.56 -19.64 -6.80
C LEU A 262 22.99 -19.45 -7.35
N ILE A 263 23.68 -18.40 -6.94
CA ILE A 263 25.09 -18.15 -7.33
C ILE A 263 25.99 -19.31 -6.90
N THR A 264 25.85 -19.77 -5.65
CA THR A 264 26.60 -20.91 -5.12
C THR A 264 26.30 -22.21 -5.87
N ALA A 265 25.09 -22.37 -6.39
CA ALA A 265 24.70 -23.51 -7.24
C ALA A 265 25.16 -23.38 -8.69
N GLY A 266 25.92 -22.32 -9.04
CA GLY A 266 26.51 -22.13 -10.36
C GLY A 266 25.68 -21.29 -11.35
N TYR A 267 24.56 -20.69 -10.93
CA TYR A 267 23.74 -19.84 -11.78
C TYR A 267 24.28 -18.39 -11.82
N ASN A 268 25.25 -18.14 -12.69
CA ASN A 268 25.95 -16.85 -12.76
C ASN A 268 25.29 -15.83 -13.71
N GLY A 269 24.27 -16.23 -14.49
CA GLY A 269 23.57 -15.36 -15.44
C GLY A 269 22.30 -14.73 -14.86
N ILE A 270 22.06 -14.85 -13.56
CA ILE A 270 20.87 -14.29 -12.90
C ILE A 270 21.02 -12.79 -12.63
N ASP A 271 19.89 -12.07 -12.72
CA ASP A 271 19.81 -10.64 -12.40
C ASP A 271 19.16 -10.46 -11.02
N VAL A 272 18.57 -9.33 -10.71
CA VAL A 272 18.04 -8.97 -9.39
C VAL A 272 16.77 -9.76 -9.02
N LEU A 273 16.53 -9.87 -7.72
CA LEU A 273 15.25 -10.27 -7.16
C LEU A 273 14.14 -9.38 -7.72
N ASN A 274 13.11 -9.97 -8.32
CA ASN A 274 11.92 -9.28 -8.78
C ASN A 274 10.79 -10.27 -9.07
N GLY A 275 9.60 -10.01 -8.53
CA GLY A 275 8.42 -10.85 -8.65
C GLY A 275 7.96 -11.37 -7.30
N ILE A 276 6.74 -10.98 -6.92
CA ILE A 276 6.03 -11.39 -5.72
C ILE A 276 4.66 -11.88 -6.17
N ALA A 277 4.23 -13.06 -5.73
CA ALA A 277 2.89 -13.54 -5.99
C ALA A 277 2.26 -14.11 -4.73
N TRP A 278 0.98 -13.83 -4.52
CA TRP A 278 0.25 -14.22 -3.33
C TRP A 278 -0.97 -15.07 -3.65
N ASP A 279 -0.97 -16.30 -3.13
CA ASP A 279 -2.17 -17.14 -3.09
C ASP A 279 -2.98 -16.81 -1.83
N ASN A 280 -4.00 -16.00 -2.00
CA ASN A 280 -4.84 -15.57 -0.87
C ASN A 280 -5.68 -16.71 -0.28
N LYS A 281 -5.96 -17.78 -1.01
CA LYS A 281 -6.74 -18.92 -0.54
C LYS A 281 -5.93 -19.81 0.38
N GLU A 282 -4.78 -20.28 -0.09
CA GLU A 282 -3.90 -21.19 0.66
C GLU A 282 -2.82 -20.45 1.48
N LYS A 283 -2.81 -19.10 1.42
CA LYS A 283 -1.83 -18.26 2.13
C LYS A 283 -0.39 -18.60 1.77
N ARG A 284 -0.13 -18.87 0.49
CA ARG A 284 1.21 -19.17 -0.04
C ARG A 284 1.83 -17.94 -0.65
N LEU A 285 3.09 -17.71 -0.35
CA LEU A 285 3.86 -16.59 -0.87
C LEU A 285 4.94 -17.09 -1.81
N PHE A 286 4.97 -16.56 -3.02
CA PHE A 286 5.95 -16.93 -4.04
C PHE A 286 6.83 -15.75 -4.40
N VAL A 287 8.12 -16.02 -4.63
CA VAL A 287 9.10 -15.03 -5.08
C VAL A 287 10.04 -15.61 -6.13
N THR A 288 10.51 -14.76 -7.02
CA THR A 288 11.53 -15.11 -8.01
C THR A 288 12.43 -13.91 -8.30
N GLY A 289 13.21 -13.96 -9.36
CA GLY A 289 14.03 -12.86 -9.85
C GLY A 289 14.18 -12.88 -11.37
N LYS A 290 14.71 -11.82 -11.91
CA LYS A 290 15.00 -11.66 -13.33
C LYS A 290 16.05 -12.70 -13.76
N LEU A 291 15.71 -13.51 -14.76
CA LEU A 291 16.57 -14.60 -15.26
C LEU A 291 16.88 -15.69 -14.22
N TRP A 292 16.06 -15.81 -13.17
CA TRP A 292 16.23 -16.88 -12.22
C TRP A 292 15.64 -18.19 -12.75
N PRO A 293 16.34 -19.34 -12.56
CA PRO A 293 15.83 -20.65 -13.00
C PRO A 293 14.84 -21.27 -12.03
N LYS A 294 14.56 -20.59 -10.90
CA LYS A 294 13.70 -21.07 -9.82
C LYS A 294 12.73 -20.00 -9.35
N LEU A 295 11.54 -20.45 -9.03
CA LEU A 295 10.55 -19.72 -8.24
C LEU A 295 10.45 -20.43 -6.89
N TYR A 296 10.34 -19.64 -5.82
CA TYR A 296 10.33 -20.16 -4.45
C TYR A 296 9.00 -19.88 -3.76
N GLU A 297 8.39 -20.89 -3.17
CA GLU A 297 7.39 -20.74 -2.12
C GLU A 297 8.12 -20.51 -0.81
N ILE A 298 7.82 -19.42 -0.13
CA ILE A 298 8.52 -19.02 1.11
C ILE A 298 7.54 -18.81 2.26
N ARG A 299 8.05 -19.02 3.48
CA ARG A 299 7.38 -18.68 4.73
C ARG A 299 8.19 -17.64 5.47
N LEU A 300 7.50 -16.66 6.05
CA LEU A 300 8.13 -15.57 6.80
C LEU A 300 8.26 -15.94 8.28
N HIS A 301 9.44 -15.62 8.84
CA HIS A 301 9.72 -15.75 10.27
C HIS A 301 10.12 -14.39 10.84
N PRO A 302 9.36 -13.83 11.79
CA PRO A 302 9.76 -12.59 12.46
C PRO A 302 11.11 -12.74 13.15
N VAL A 303 12.03 -11.82 12.92
CA VAL A 303 13.31 -11.80 13.59
C VAL A 303 13.15 -11.11 14.94
N LYS A 304 13.30 -11.87 16.03
CA LYS A 304 13.06 -11.39 17.40
C LYS A 304 14.09 -10.36 17.89
N ARG A 305 15.32 -10.40 17.36
CA ARG A 305 16.33 -9.42 17.73
C ARG A 305 16.11 -8.09 17.02
N ARG A 306 16.35 -6.99 17.70
CA ARG A 306 16.32 -5.66 17.09
C ARG A 306 17.43 -5.59 16.02
N PHE A 307 17.02 -5.31 14.79
CA PHE A 307 17.98 -5.00 13.72
C PHE A 307 18.49 -3.57 13.88
N ASP A 308 19.80 -3.39 13.69
CA ASP A 308 20.38 -2.07 13.57
C ASP A 308 19.86 -1.42 12.26
N ASP A 309 19.36 -0.19 12.38
CA ASP A 309 18.90 0.58 11.23
C ASP A 309 19.96 0.75 10.16
N GLY A 310 21.22 0.88 10.54
CA GLY A 310 22.35 0.95 9.62
C GLY A 310 22.46 -0.31 8.76
N VAL A 311 22.13 -1.48 9.30
CA VAL A 311 22.11 -2.73 8.53
C VAL A 311 20.98 -2.71 7.50
N ILE A 312 19.76 -2.36 7.90
CA ILE A 312 18.63 -2.26 6.97
C ILE A 312 18.91 -1.25 5.86
N LYS A 313 19.45 -0.08 6.21
CA LYS A 313 19.81 0.93 5.21
C LYS A 313 20.80 0.39 4.18
N ARG A 314 21.87 -0.28 4.61
CA ARG A 314 22.86 -0.88 3.69
C ARG A 314 22.28 -1.97 2.82
N LEU A 315 21.41 -2.83 3.36
CA LEU A 315 20.86 -3.97 2.64
C LEU A 315 19.75 -3.56 1.67
N CYS A 316 18.85 -2.65 2.09
CA CYS A 316 17.55 -2.45 1.43
C CYS A 316 17.37 -1.07 0.80
N LEU A 317 18.03 -0.01 1.30
CA LEU A 317 17.91 1.31 0.69
C LEU A 317 18.92 1.48 -0.44
N ARG A 318 18.47 2.08 -1.53
CA ARG A 318 19.27 2.37 -2.72
C ARG A 318 19.19 3.86 -3.05
N MET A 319 20.24 4.38 -3.65
CA MET A 319 20.22 5.74 -4.19
C MET A 319 19.20 5.83 -5.33
N PRO A 320 18.56 7.00 -5.49
CA PRO A 320 17.67 7.21 -6.63
C PRO A 320 18.37 6.86 -7.95
N PHE A 321 17.70 6.12 -8.80
CA PHE A 321 18.18 5.91 -10.16
C PHE A 321 17.83 7.13 -11.01
N ASP A 322 18.82 7.73 -11.67
CA ASP A 322 18.63 8.89 -12.54
C ASP A 322 18.53 8.41 -14.00
N PHE A 323 17.30 8.40 -14.53
CA PHE A 323 17.02 8.03 -15.94
C PHE A 323 17.43 9.12 -16.94
N GLY A 324 17.91 10.28 -16.49
CA GLY A 324 18.10 11.47 -17.33
C GLY A 324 19.55 11.88 -17.61
N LYS A 325 20.55 11.11 -17.13
CA LYS A 325 21.94 11.40 -17.44
C LYS A 325 22.55 10.23 -18.22
N PRO A 326 22.94 10.46 -19.49
CA PRO A 326 23.70 9.49 -20.26
C PRO A 326 25.08 9.26 -19.63
#